data_9bb896b810a4d782945ab8ce5c32b058
#
_entry.id   9bb896b810a4d782945ab8ce5c32b058
#
_cell.length_a   1.000
_cell.length_b   1.000
_cell.length_c   1.000
_cell.angle_alpha   90.00
_cell.angle_beta   90.00
_cell.angle_gamma   90.00
#
_symmetry.space_group_name_H-M   'P 1'
#
loop_
_entity.id
_entity.type
_entity.pdbx_description
1 polymer ?
#
loop_
_entity_poly.entity_id
_entity_poly.type
_entity_poly.pdbx_seq_one_letter_code
_entity_poly.pdbx_strand_id
1 'polypeptide(L)'
;MNKSNQILFKKDNDGFTKELNSTFKLNLSKGELKRAVFLLWIKLFFYLLFFFISIYVLYLNPYSDNFLYLLLNYTLIGTSGVLLAFNSAHDACHQTFSKKKWLNDFIFFFTFNMQGTSARLWKIRHLASHHLFSNVDGCDADVDDNPLIRFSPNHKKKKFMKYQHLY
;
A
#
# COMPACT_ATOMS: atom_id res chain seq x y z
N MET A 1 14.25 -4.94 -29.75
CA MET A 1 12.95 -4.71 -29.12
C MET A 1 12.02 -5.81 -29.59
N ASN A 2 11.85 -6.84 -28.77
CA ASN A 2 10.87 -7.89 -29.07
C ASN A 2 9.48 -7.30 -29.00
N LYS A 3 8.63 -7.59 -29.99
CA LYS A 3 7.20 -7.28 -29.97
C LYS A 3 6.63 -7.88 -28.68
N SER A 4 6.38 -7.04 -27.68
CA SER A 4 5.66 -7.46 -26.49
C SER A 4 4.33 -8.05 -26.97
N ASN A 5 4.08 -9.31 -26.66
CA ASN A 5 2.76 -9.88 -26.80
C ASN A 5 1.81 -8.99 -26.00
N GLN A 6 1.00 -8.21 -26.68
CA GLN A 6 0.03 -7.35 -26.03
C GLN A 6 -0.94 -8.24 -25.27
N ILE A 7 -0.93 -8.14 -23.93
CA ILE A 7 -1.88 -8.85 -23.10
C ILE A 7 -3.23 -8.18 -23.32
N LEU A 8 -4.17 -8.94 -23.88
CA LEU A 8 -5.52 -8.49 -24.13
C LEU A 8 -6.46 -9.19 -23.15
N PHE A 9 -7.14 -8.42 -22.33
CA PHE A 9 -8.20 -8.93 -21.46
C PHE A 9 -9.49 -9.11 -22.25
N LYS A 10 -10.20 -10.22 -22.04
CA LYS A 10 -11.50 -10.47 -22.60
C LYS A 10 -12.50 -9.45 -22.03
N LYS A 11 -13.32 -8.85 -22.91
CA LYS A 11 -14.41 -7.97 -22.46
C LYS A 11 -15.42 -8.78 -21.64
N ASP A 12 -15.95 -8.16 -20.59
CA ASP A 12 -17.08 -8.68 -19.81
C ASP A 12 -18.36 -8.58 -20.66
N ASN A 13 -18.60 -9.59 -21.48
CA ASN A 13 -19.80 -9.67 -22.32
C ASN A 13 -21.00 -10.26 -21.57
N ASP A 14 -20.74 -10.94 -20.44
CA ASP A 14 -21.75 -11.68 -19.66
C ASP A 14 -22.44 -10.78 -18.63
N GLY A 15 -22.00 -9.53 -18.49
CA GLY A 15 -22.57 -8.56 -17.57
C GLY A 15 -22.23 -8.80 -16.08
N PHE A 16 -21.29 -9.72 -15.80
CA PHE A 16 -20.86 -10.08 -14.44
C PHE A 16 -20.44 -8.87 -13.61
N THR A 17 -19.60 -7.99 -14.17
CA THR A 17 -19.14 -6.77 -13.48
C THR A 17 -20.30 -5.83 -13.13
N LYS A 18 -21.29 -5.74 -14.03
CA LYS A 18 -22.49 -4.91 -13.81
C LYS A 18 -23.36 -5.50 -12.69
N GLU A 19 -23.60 -6.80 -12.71
CA GLU A 19 -24.36 -7.51 -11.68
C GLU A 19 -23.65 -7.42 -10.32
N LEU A 20 -22.35 -7.67 -10.25
CA LEU A 20 -21.56 -7.54 -9.06
C LEU A 20 -21.66 -6.14 -8.45
N ASN A 21 -21.50 -5.09 -9.27
CA ASN A 21 -21.59 -3.71 -8.81
C ASN A 21 -23.00 -3.33 -8.32
N SER A 22 -24.05 -3.85 -8.97
CA SER A 22 -25.44 -3.61 -8.53
C SER A 22 -25.72 -4.29 -7.20
N THR A 23 -25.33 -5.54 -7.03
CA THR A 23 -25.47 -6.31 -5.80
C THR A 23 -24.70 -5.67 -4.65
N PHE A 24 -23.47 -5.24 -4.90
CA PHE A 24 -22.67 -4.53 -3.90
C PHE A 24 -23.35 -3.23 -3.42
N LYS A 25 -23.88 -2.42 -4.35
CA LYS A 25 -24.58 -1.17 -4.03
C LYS A 25 -25.88 -1.40 -3.25
N LEU A 26 -26.57 -2.50 -3.50
CA LEU A 26 -27.81 -2.85 -2.79
C LEU A 26 -27.53 -3.29 -1.34
N ASN A 27 -26.40 -3.94 -1.11
CA ASN A 27 -26.06 -4.50 0.21
C ASN A 27 -25.32 -3.52 1.13
N LEU A 28 -24.83 -2.38 0.62
CA LEU A 28 -24.13 -1.38 1.41
C LEU A 28 -25.06 -0.22 1.78
N SER A 29 -25.34 -0.08 3.08
CA SER A 29 -26.09 1.06 3.60
C SER A 29 -25.23 2.34 3.60
N LYS A 30 -25.91 3.50 3.49
CA LYS A 30 -25.24 4.80 3.61
C LYS A 30 -24.57 4.99 4.98
N GLY A 31 -25.11 4.35 6.03
CA GLY A 31 -24.55 4.40 7.38
C GLY A 31 -23.22 3.67 7.49
N GLU A 32 -23.13 2.47 6.91
CA GLU A 32 -21.87 1.69 6.85
C GLU A 32 -20.77 2.41 6.09
N LEU A 33 -21.09 3.03 4.94
CA LEU A 33 -20.14 3.83 4.19
C LEU A 33 -19.62 5.03 5.00
N LYS A 34 -20.50 5.75 5.72
CA LYS A 34 -20.06 6.87 6.58
C LYS A 34 -19.17 6.38 7.72
N ARG A 35 -19.52 5.26 8.35
CA ARG A 35 -18.69 4.64 9.39
C ARG A 35 -17.34 4.20 8.86
N ALA A 36 -17.27 3.58 7.69
CA ALA A 36 -16.01 3.17 7.05
C ALA A 36 -15.11 4.39 6.81
N VAL A 37 -15.63 5.46 6.20
CA VAL A 37 -14.87 6.70 5.98
C VAL A 37 -14.40 7.31 7.31
N PHE A 38 -15.24 7.33 8.32
CA PHE A 38 -14.85 7.83 9.65
C PHE A 38 -13.70 7.02 10.25
N LEU A 39 -13.74 5.70 10.14
CA LEU A 39 -12.65 4.83 10.60
C LEU A 39 -11.34 5.05 9.82
N LEU A 40 -11.42 5.35 8.52
CA LEU A 40 -10.23 5.73 7.74
C LEU A 40 -9.56 6.99 8.30
N TRP A 41 -10.34 8.01 8.66
CA TRP A 41 -9.82 9.22 9.28
C TRP A 41 -9.18 8.96 10.64
N ILE A 42 -9.82 8.13 11.50
CA ILE A 42 -9.24 7.72 12.79
C ILE A 42 -7.90 7.01 12.56
N LYS A 43 -7.83 6.06 11.62
CA LYS A 43 -6.59 5.35 11.28
C LYS A 43 -5.51 6.32 10.83
N LEU A 44 -5.83 7.27 9.94
CA LEU A 44 -4.88 8.28 9.45
C LEU A 44 -4.29 9.08 10.62
N PHE A 45 -5.14 9.64 11.49
CA PHE A 45 -4.68 10.42 12.63
C PHE A 45 -3.86 9.59 13.61
N PHE A 46 -4.27 8.36 13.89
CA PHE A 46 -3.54 7.45 14.77
C PHE A 46 -2.15 7.15 14.23
N TYR A 47 -2.01 6.80 12.94
CA TYR A 47 -0.70 6.49 12.35
C TYR A 47 0.18 7.72 12.19
N LEU A 48 -0.39 8.89 11.87
CA LEU A 48 0.37 10.15 11.87
C LEU A 48 0.89 10.49 13.27
N LEU A 49 0.03 10.38 14.28
CA LEU A 49 0.42 10.63 15.67
C LEU A 49 1.55 9.66 16.10
N PHE A 50 1.39 8.38 15.82
CA PHE A 50 2.39 7.36 16.14
C PHE A 50 3.72 7.65 15.44
N PHE A 51 3.70 8.01 14.16
CA PHE A 51 4.90 8.35 13.40
C PHE A 51 5.62 9.57 13.97
N PHE A 52 4.89 10.67 14.21
CA PHE A 52 5.50 11.90 14.74
C PHE A 52 5.96 11.77 16.20
N ILE A 53 5.25 11.02 17.04
CA ILE A 53 5.71 10.72 18.40
C ILE A 53 7.02 9.92 18.35
N SER A 54 7.13 8.93 17.48
CA SER A 54 8.36 8.13 17.35
C SER A 54 9.55 8.99 16.91
N ILE A 55 9.34 9.94 15.98
CA ILE A 55 10.38 10.90 15.58
C ILE A 55 10.71 11.86 16.73
N TYR A 56 9.70 12.36 17.44
CA TYR A 56 9.91 13.29 18.55
C TYR A 56 10.69 12.65 19.71
N VAL A 57 10.39 11.39 20.02
CA VAL A 57 11.13 10.61 21.04
C VAL A 57 12.59 10.42 20.59
N LEU A 58 12.84 10.17 19.31
CA LEU A 58 14.21 10.11 18.78
C LEU A 58 14.93 11.47 18.89
N TYR A 59 14.21 12.57 18.59
CA TYR A 59 14.77 13.93 18.70
C TYR A 59 15.17 14.28 20.14
N LEU A 60 14.36 13.92 21.13
CA LEU A 60 14.70 14.13 22.54
C LEU A 60 15.90 13.30 22.98
N ASN A 61 16.08 12.13 22.37
CA ASN A 61 17.19 11.20 22.55
C ASN A 61 17.66 11.04 24.00
N PRO A 62 16.77 10.74 24.97
CA PRO A 62 17.09 10.73 26.41
C PRO A 62 18.08 9.62 26.81
N TYR A 63 18.33 8.66 25.91
CA TYR A 63 19.21 7.49 26.13
C TYR A 63 20.14 7.26 24.92
N SER A 64 20.84 8.33 24.48
CA SER A 64 21.66 8.33 23.24
C SER A 64 22.68 7.20 23.16
N ASP A 65 23.22 6.77 24.30
CA ASP A 65 24.29 5.76 24.37
C ASP A 65 23.74 4.32 24.50
N ASN A 66 22.41 4.16 24.55
CA ASN A 66 21.79 2.85 24.66
C ASN A 66 21.38 2.31 23.28
N PHE A 67 22.17 1.36 22.77
CA PHE A 67 21.91 0.73 21.46
C PHE A 67 20.51 0.12 21.35
N LEU A 68 20.02 -0.56 22.39
CA LEU A 68 18.70 -1.19 22.36
C LEU A 68 17.57 -0.14 22.26
N TYR A 69 17.72 0.96 22.98
CA TYR A 69 16.78 2.07 22.89
C TYR A 69 16.73 2.65 21.46
N LEU A 70 17.90 2.91 20.86
CA LEU A 70 17.96 3.41 19.48
C LEU A 70 17.35 2.42 18.48
N LEU A 71 17.70 1.13 18.60
CA LEU A 71 17.16 0.07 17.76
C LEU A 71 15.63 0.01 17.83
N LEU A 72 15.06 0.03 19.04
CA LEU A 72 13.61 0.03 19.25
C LEU A 72 12.96 1.29 18.65
N ASN A 73 13.57 2.45 18.86
CA ASN A 73 13.01 3.71 18.34
C ASN A 73 13.02 3.76 16.81
N TYR A 74 14.11 3.40 16.16
CA TYR A 74 14.17 3.30 14.69
C TYR A 74 13.19 2.24 14.15
N THR A 75 13.00 1.13 14.85
CA THR A 75 12.01 0.12 14.50
C THR A 75 10.59 0.67 14.58
N LEU A 76 10.28 1.47 15.61
CA LEU A 76 8.97 2.14 15.74
C LEU A 76 8.73 3.15 14.62
N ILE A 77 9.73 3.96 14.27
CA ILE A 77 9.64 4.90 13.13
C ILE A 77 9.38 4.14 11.83
N GLY A 78 10.17 3.10 11.55
CA GLY A 78 9.98 2.28 10.34
C GLY A 78 8.61 1.62 10.30
N THR A 79 8.18 1.00 11.39
CA THR A 79 6.87 0.33 11.49
C THR A 79 5.72 1.32 11.31
N SER A 80 5.76 2.46 11.99
CA SER A 80 4.71 3.48 11.86
C SER A 80 4.65 4.07 10.45
N GLY A 81 5.81 4.27 9.80
CA GLY A 81 5.89 4.68 8.40
C GLY A 81 5.25 3.68 7.45
N VAL A 82 5.58 2.39 7.59
CA VAL A 82 4.97 1.31 6.79
C VAL A 82 3.46 1.25 7.01
N LEU A 83 2.98 1.32 8.26
CA LEU A 83 1.55 1.33 8.57
C LEU A 83 0.84 2.53 7.94
N LEU A 84 1.46 3.71 7.99
CA LEU A 84 0.93 4.92 7.38
C LEU A 84 0.86 4.81 5.85
N ALA A 85 1.89 4.25 5.21
CA ALA A 85 1.94 4.05 3.77
C ALA A 85 0.87 3.05 3.29
N PHE A 86 0.85 1.84 3.85
CA PHE A 86 -0.02 0.78 3.38
C PHE A 86 -1.49 0.92 3.82
N ASN A 87 -1.77 1.61 4.91
CA ASN A 87 -3.15 1.81 5.35
C ASN A 87 -3.73 3.14 4.88
N SER A 88 -3.04 4.26 5.10
CA SER A 88 -3.64 5.57 4.85
C SER A 88 -3.30 6.13 3.48
N ALA A 89 -2.02 6.08 3.08
CA ALA A 89 -1.63 6.61 1.77
C ALA A 89 -2.20 5.74 0.64
N HIS A 90 -2.15 4.42 0.77
CA HIS A 90 -2.74 3.48 -0.17
C HIS A 90 -4.25 3.74 -0.35
N ASP A 91 -4.99 3.83 0.75
CA ASP A 91 -6.43 4.10 0.71
C ASP A 91 -6.73 5.47 0.06
N ALA A 92 -5.92 6.49 0.34
CA ALA A 92 -6.05 7.80 -0.30
C ALA A 92 -5.74 7.77 -1.81
N CYS A 93 -4.78 6.95 -2.25
CA CYS A 93 -4.50 6.71 -3.67
C CYS A 93 -5.74 6.21 -4.41
N HIS A 94 -6.56 5.39 -3.74
CA HIS A 94 -7.84 4.86 -4.23
C HIS A 94 -9.05 5.79 -4.02
N GLN A 95 -8.82 7.04 -3.63
CA GLN A 95 -9.86 8.08 -3.49
C GLN A 95 -10.95 7.74 -2.46
N THR A 96 -10.60 7.07 -1.35
CA THR A 96 -11.56 6.54 -0.37
C THR A 96 -11.91 7.50 0.77
N PHE A 97 -11.04 8.48 1.09
CA PHE A 97 -11.25 9.41 2.21
C PHE A 97 -12.34 10.45 1.95
N SER A 98 -12.47 10.89 0.70
CA SER A 98 -13.36 12.00 0.35
C SER A 98 -13.82 11.91 -1.10
N LYS A 99 -14.99 12.52 -1.38
CA LYS A 99 -15.45 12.78 -2.75
C LYS A 99 -14.61 13.85 -3.47
N LYS A 100 -13.84 14.63 -2.72
CA LYS A 100 -12.96 15.69 -3.29
C LYS A 100 -11.59 15.07 -3.62
N LYS A 101 -11.29 14.96 -4.89
CA LYS A 101 -10.05 14.38 -5.40
C LYS A 101 -8.81 15.03 -4.80
N TRP A 102 -8.78 16.38 -4.73
CA TRP A 102 -7.63 17.11 -4.21
C TRP A 102 -7.27 16.72 -2.77
N LEU A 103 -8.28 16.40 -1.93
CA LEU A 103 -8.06 16.03 -0.53
C LEU A 103 -7.43 14.63 -0.43
N ASN A 104 -7.90 13.68 -1.22
CA ASN A 104 -7.29 12.36 -1.31
C ASN A 104 -5.85 12.46 -1.85
N ASP A 105 -5.63 13.22 -2.93
CA ASP A 105 -4.30 13.43 -3.48
C ASP A 105 -3.37 14.12 -2.45
N PHE A 106 -3.86 15.10 -1.70
CA PHE A 106 -3.08 15.73 -0.62
C PHE A 106 -2.67 14.71 0.45
N ILE A 107 -3.62 13.93 0.98
CA ILE A 107 -3.32 12.88 1.98
C ILE A 107 -2.28 11.91 1.41
N PHE A 108 -2.48 11.43 0.19
CA PHE A 108 -1.57 10.49 -0.46
C PHE A 108 -0.16 11.06 -0.62
N PHE A 109 -0.02 12.24 -1.25
CA PHE A 109 1.29 12.83 -1.50
C PHE A 109 1.99 13.24 -0.21
N PHE A 110 1.25 13.79 0.76
CA PHE A 110 1.82 14.18 2.04
C PHE A 110 2.37 12.97 2.80
N THR A 111 1.55 11.92 2.97
CA THR A 111 1.93 10.75 3.78
C THR A 111 3.05 9.92 3.16
N PHE A 112 3.12 9.83 1.82
CA PHE A 112 4.22 9.15 1.14
C PHE A 112 5.51 9.98 1.11
N ASN A 113 5.42 11.24 0.70
CA ASN A 113 6.62 12.06 0.48
C ASN A 113 7.33 12.40 1.79
N MET A 114 6.62 12.55 2.92
CA MET A 114 7.27 12.81 4.20
C MET A 114 8.15 11.63 4.69
N GLN A 115 7.95 10.44 4.13
CA GLN A 115 8.77 9.26 4.39
C GLN A 115 9.97 9.13 3.45
N GLY A 116 10.23 10.14 2.61
CA GLY A 116 11.29 10.12 1.60
C GLY A 116 10.98 9.25 0.37
N THR A 117 9.75 8.78 0.23
CA THR A 117 9.31 7.94 -0.89
C THR A 117 8.63 8.79 -1.95
N SER A 118 8.96 8.60 -3.24
CA SER A 118 8.27 9.30 -4.33
C SER A 118 6.85 8.78 -4.53
N ALA A 119 5.86 9.50 -3.99
CA ALA A 119 4.45 9.17 -4.16
C ALA A 119 4.04 9.06 -5.64
N ARG A 120 4.58 9.93 -6.52
CA ARG A 120 4.27 9.91 -7.96
C ARG A 120 4.74 8.60 -8.62
N LEU A 121 5.98 8.19 -8.37
CA LEU A 121 6.53 6.96 -8.95
C LEU A 121 5.78 5.74 -8.44
N TRP A 122 5.51 5.70 -7.14
CA TRP A 122 4.75 4.62 -6.54
C TRP A 122 3.33 4.52 -7.15
N LYS A 123 2.63 5.66 -7.30
CA LYS A 123 1.28 5.69 -7.89
C LYS A 123 1.25 5.17 -9.32
N ILE A 124 2.24 5.55 -10.15
CA ILE A 124 2.35 5.06 -11.53
C ILE A 124 2.55 3.55 -11.52
N ARG A 125 3.52 3.05 -10.75
CA ARG A 125 3.81 1.63 -10.62
C ARG A 125 2.58 0.85 -10.14
N HIS A 126 1.93 1.31 -9.10
CA HIS A 126 0.79 0.66 -8.47
C HIS A 126 -0.45 0.62 -9.39
N LEU A 127 -0.84 1.76 -9.96
CA LEU A 127 -2.06 1.83 -10.77
C LEU A 127 -1.87 1.37 -12.21
N ALA A 128 -0.70 1.62 -12.84
CA ALA A 128 -0.47 1.29 -14.24
C ALA A 128 0.18 -0.09 -14.46
N SER A 129 0.69 -0.73 -13.40
CA SER A 129 1.25 -2.08 -13.46
C SER A 129 0.40 -3.04 -12.62
N HIS A 130 0.47 -2.94 -11.29
CA HIS A 130 -0.20 -3.88 -10.39
C HIS A 130 -1.72 -3.97 -10.63
N HIS A 131 -2.46 -2.85 -10.65
CA HIS A 131 -3.92 -2.89 -10.83
C HIS A 131 -4.37 -3.33 -12.23
N LEU A 132 -3.58 -3.05 -13.27
CA LEU A 132 -3.92 -3.48 -14.63
C LEU A 132 -3.54 -4.93 -14.90
N PHE A 133 -2.49 -5.43 -14.25
CA PHE A 133 -1.87 -6.73 -14.54
C PHE A 133 -1.64 -7.56 -13.28
N SER A 134 -2.54 -7.47 -12.29
CA SER A 134 -2.41 -8.17 -11.00
C SER A 134 -2.05 -9.64 -11.18
N ASN A 135 -0.93 -10.06 -10.58
CA ASN A 135 -0.38 -11.41 -10.64
C ASN A 135 0.04 -11.91 -12.05
N VAL A 136 0.14 -11.02 -13.03
CA VAL A 136 0.67 -11.36 -14.36
C VAL A 136 2.19 -11.27 -14.32
N ASP A 137 2.85 -12.40 -14.50
CA ASP A 137 4.31 -12.51 -14.45
C ASP A 137 5.01 -11.59 -15.46
N GLY A 138 6.00 -10.81 -15.00
CA GLY A 138 6.72 -9.81 -15.81
C GLY A 138 5.93 -8.54 -16.16
N CYS A 139 4.68 -8.39 -15.68
CA CYS A 139 3.86 -7.20 -15.88
C CYS A 139 3.44 -6.54 -14.56
N ASP A 140 3.27 -7.33 -13.50
CA ASP A 140 2.95 -6.84 -12.16
C ASP A 140 4.22 -6.49 -11.40
N ALA A 141 4.47 -5.20 -11.25
CA ALA A 141 5.65 -4.71 -10.56
C ALA A 141 5.69 -5.05 -9.05
N ASP A 142 4.57 -5.41 -8.44
CA ASP A 142 4.50 -5.75 -7.01
C ASP A 142 4.84 -7.22 -6.74
N VAL A 143 4.82 -8.06 -7.78
CA VAL A 143 5.23 -9.47 -7.72
C VAL A 143 6.43 -9.80 -8.61
N ASP A 144 7.25 -8.80 -8.94
CA ASP A 144 8.50 -9.01 -9.68
C ASP A 144 9.45 -9.97 -8.96
N ASP A 145 10.36 -10.59 -9.73
CA ASP A 145 11.34 -11.55 -9.22
C ASP A 145 12.19 -10.92 -8.10
N ASN A 146 12.06 -11.42 -6.91
CA ASN A 146 12.72 -10.91 -5.72
C ASN A 146 13.87 -11.84 -5.31
N PRO A 147 15.06 -11.30 -4.98
CA PRO A 147 16.22 -12.13 -4.62
C PRO A 147 16.03 -12.89 -3.29
N LEU A 148 15.14 -12.46 -2.41
CA LEU A 148 14.95 -13.02 -1.08
C LEU A 148 13.68 -13.87 -0.97
N ILE A 149 12.57 -13.43 -1.60
CA ILE A 149 11.26 -14.06 -1.46
C ILE A 149 10.73 -14.45 -2.85
N ARG A 150 10.18 -15.64 -2.95
CA ARG A 150 9.53 -16.14 -4.16
C ARG A 150 8.02 -15.95 -4.05
N PHE A 151 7.47 -15.03 -4.83
CA PHE A 151 6.03 -14.72 -4.87
C PHE A 151 5.24 -15.57 -5.86
N SER A 152 5.89 -16.02 -6.94
CA SER A 152 5.22 -16.78 -8.02
C SER A 152 5.87 -18.14 -8.22
N PRO A 153 5.11 -19.19 -8.59
CA PRO A 153 5.67 -20.48 -8.99
C PRO A 153 6.59 -20.37 -10.23
N ASN A 154 6.45 -19.32 -11.04
CA ASN A 154 7.28 -19.07 -12.23
C ASN A 154 8.63 -18.44 -11.88
N HIS A 155 8.78 -17.83 -10.69
CA HIS A 155 10.03 -17.21 -10.26
C HIS A 155 11.10 -18.27 -9.93
N LYS A 156 12.37 -17.91 -10.13
CA LYS A 156 13.51 -18.77 -9.82
C LYS A 156 13.52 -19.16 -8.34
N LYS A 157 13.58 -20.45 -8.06
CA LYS A 157 13.65 -20.97 -6.70
C LYS A 157 15.10 -21.11 -6.26
N LYS A 158 15.51 -20.42 -5.20
CA LYS A 158 16.78 -20.63 -4.50
C LYS A 158 16.62 -21.59 -3.32
N LYS A 159 17.70 -22.30 -2.95
CA LYS A 159 17.65 -23.34 -1.89
C LYS A 159 17.12 -22.82 -0.55
N PHE A 160 17.47 -21.59 -0.15
CA PHE A 160 17.04 -20.99 1.12
C PHE A 160 15.57 -20.56 1.12
N MET A 161 14.97 -20.30 -0.05
CA MET A 161 13.57 -19.87 -0.16
C MET A 161 12.56 -20.93 0.30
N LYS A 162 13.01 -22.20 0.52
CA LYS A 162 12.17 -23.18 1.17
C LYS A 162 11.79 -22.81 2.62
N TYR A 163 12.55 -21.91 3.22
CA TYR A 163 12.34 -21.41 4.58
C TYR A 163 11.75 -19.99 4.62
N GLN A 164 11.29 -19.44 3.48
CA GLN A 164 10.78 -18.06 3.41
C GLN A 164 9.59 -17.74 4.33
N HIS A 165 8.92 -18.76 4.87
CA HIS A 165 7.89 -18.62 5.89
C HIS A 165 8.43 -18.32 7.30
N LEU A 166 9.75 -18.30 7.48
CA LEU A 166 10.43 -18.02 8.76
C LEU A 166 11.09 -16.65 8.82
N TYR A 167 11.09 -15.90 7.69
CA TYR A 167 11.67 -14.55 7.59
C TYR A 167 10.85 -13.60 6.74
#